data_8cb332cd7f4f4d99b351fbf4592f6def
#
_entry.id   8cb332cd7f4f4d99b351fbf4592f6def
#
_cell.length_a   1.000
_cell.length_b   1.000
_cell.length_c   1.000
_cell.angle_alpha   90.00
_cell.angle_beta   90.00
_cell.angle_gamma   90.00
#
_symmetry.space_group_name_H-M   'P 1'
#
loop_
_entity.id
_entity.type
_entity.pdbx_description
1 polymer ?
#
loop_
_entity_poly.entity_id
_entity_poly.type
_entity_poly.pdbx_seq_one_letter_code
_entity_poly.pdbx_strand_id
1 'polypeptide(L)'
;YIKIVEDKQNVLFVSNGSSPDARIIKSSFFGDDKFQLESKFFKEEVPNLEYVDAVVLIGNSSQTNRWLKEINRIDIGFLWFTGVDGVFKNDFLQFVRLDESNDNVSVMVDESFDGFDLSEVLKFQDQLPPIAIPFGKWKINGEMETVFNQKIGGVETSYPLFLFSNYNGNTFGVFIGEGLWRWGFFQNNDDKDLLLI
;
A
#
# COMPACT_ATOMS: atom_id res chain seq x y z
N TYR A 1 13.66 -9.22 38.41
CA TYR A 1 12.77 -9.28 37.23
C TYR A 1 13.27 -8.22 36.25
N ILE A 2 13.79 -8.65 35.10
CA ILE A 2 14.10 -7.76 33.97
C ILE A 2 12.80 -7.67 33.18
N LYS A 3 12.16 -6.49 33.14
CA LYS A 3 11.05 -6.21 32.24
C LYS A 3 11.66 -5.83 30.89
N ILE A 4 11.64 -6.70 29.92
CA ILE A 4 11.95 -6.37 28.53
C ILE A 4 10.80 -5.47 28.08
N VAL A 5 11.03 -4.19 27.92
CA VAL A 5 10.13 -3.27 27.24
C VAL A 5 10.50 -3.40 25.77
N GLU A 6 9.68 -4.06 24.97
CA GLU A 6 9.79 -4.00 23.52
C GLU A 6 9.48 -2.56 23.11
N ASP A 7 10.43 -1.90 22.45
CA ASP A 7 10.19 -0.55 21.91
C ASP A 7 9.13 -0.67 20.82
N LYS A 8 8.07 0.15 20.94
CA LYS A 8 7.01 0.19 19.94
C LYS A 8 7.52 0.82 18.66
N GLN A 9 7.12 0.28 17.53
CA GLN A 9 7.39 0.88 16.23
C GLN A 9 6.45 2.06 15.99
N ASN A 10 7.01 3.21 15.65
CA ASN A 10 6.28 4.43 15.36
C ASN A 10 5.86 4.45 13.90
N VAL A 11 4.57 4.29 13.63
CA VAL A 11 4.02 4.29 12.27
C VAL A 11 3.22 5.56 12.02
N LEU A 12 3.61 6.31 10.99
CA LEU A 12 2.95 7.54 10.58
C LEU A 12 2.02 7.29 9.39
N PHE A 13 0.73 7.51 9.60
CA PHE A 13 -0.29 7.47 8.55
C PHE A 13 -0.49 8.86 7.96
N VAL A 14 -0.40 8.98 6.61
CA VAL A 14 -0.64 10.22 5.89
C VAL A 14 -1.75 10.01 4.86
N SER A 15 -2.80 10.82 4.90
CA SER A 15 -3.94 10.65 4.00
C SER A 15 -4.54 11.98 3.52
N ASN A 16 -5.39 11.93 2.50
CA ASN A 16 -6.19 13.09 2.08
C ASN A 16 -7.35 13.39 3.05
N GLY A 17 -7.74 12.42 3.86
CA GLY A 17 -8.88 12.49 4.77
C GLY A 17 -9.36 11.09 5.15
N SER A 18 -10.58 11.04 5.69
CA SER A 18 -11.20 9.76 6.03
C SER A 18 -11.78 9.13 4.76
N SER A 19 -11.23 7.97 4.37
CA SER A 19 -11.79 7.09 3.34
C SER A 19 -12.06 5.71 3.93
N PRO A 20 -12.90 4.87 3.29
CA PRO A 20 -13.08 3.49 3.72
C PRO A 20 -11.75 2.71 3.76
N ASP A 21 -10.89 2.87 2.75
CA ASP A 21 -9.57 2.24 2.70
C ASP A 21 -8.66 2.74 3.83
N ALA A 22 -8.59 4.06 4.07
CA ALA A 22 -7.81 4.60 5.17
C ALA A 22 -8.24 4.03 6.53
N ARG A 23 -9.53 3.76 6.70
CA ARG A 23 -10.07 3.19 7.92
C ARG A 23 -9.67 1.73 8.11
N ILE A 24 -9.81 0.91 7.06
CA ILE A 24 -9.48 -0.51 7.15
C ILE A 24 -7.96 -0.73 7.28
N ILE A 25 -7.16 -0.03 6.48
CA ILE A 25 -5.70 -0.10 6.55
C ILE A 25 -5.21 0.29 7.95
N LYS A 26 -5.73 1.38 8.50
CA LYS A 26 -5.41 1.77 9.88
C LYS A 26 -5.84 0.72 10.90
N SER A 27 -7.02 0.12 10.73
CA SER A 27 -7.54 -0.85 11.69
C SER A 27 -6.72 -2.14 11.73
N SER A 28 -5.99 -2.51 10.67
CA SER A 28 -5.10 -3.67 10.68
C SER A 28 -3.89 -3.50 11.61
N PHE A 29 -3.53 -2.26 11.95
CA PHE A 29 -2.48 -1.95 12.93
C PHE A 29 -3.03 -1.72 14.35
N PHE A 30 -4.35 -1.54 14.50
CA PHE A 30 -4.97 -1.34 15.81
C PHE A 30 -5.08 -2.66 16.57
N GLY A 31 -4.67 -2.63 17.83
CA GLY A 31 -4.76 -3.78 18.74
C GLY A 31 -3.48 -4.62 18.80
N ASP A 32 -2.49 -4.33 17.97
CA ASP A 32 -1.15 -4.84 18.15
C ASP A 32 -0.34 -3.83 19.00
N ASP A 33 0.05 -4.25 20.19
CA ASP A 33 0.83 -3.44 21.14
C ASP A 33 2.23 -3.07 20.61
N LYS A 34 2.66 -3.66 19.50
CA LYS A 34 3.94 -3.38 18.84
C LYS A 34 3.98 -2.03 18.15
N PHE A 35 2.82 -1.45 17.79
CA PHE A 35 2.76 -0.22 17.04
C PHE A 35 2.28 0.97 17.87
N GLN A 36 2.93 2.11 17.65
CA GLN A 36 2.45 3.43 18.06
C GLN A 36 2.08 4.21 16.81
N LEU A 37 0.79 4.62 16.71
CA LEU A 37 0.22 5.16 15.49
C LEU A 37 0.03 6.67 15.60
N GLU A 38 0.57 7.43 14.65
CA GLU A 38 0.30 8.85 14.44
C GLU A 38 -0.41 9.07 13.08
N SER A 39 -1.16 10.16 12.94
CA SER A 39 -1.86 10.47 11.70
C SER A 39 -1.73 11.92 11.33
N LYS A 40 -1.47 12.17 10.05
CA LYS A 40 -1.37 13.47 9.41
C LYS A 40 -2.19 13.52 8.12
N PHE A 41 -2.47 14.73 7.66
CA PHE A 41 -3.01 14.92 6.31
C PHE A 41 -1.89 15.36 5.35
N PHE A 42 -2.02 15.00 4.07
CA PHE A 42 -1.03 15.42 3.05
C PHE A 42 -0.83 16.93 2.98
N LYS A 43 -1.85 17.72 3.30
CA LYS A 43 -1.79 19.19 3.31
C LYS A 43 -0.95 19.77 4.46
N GLU A 44 -0.72 18.99 5.51
CA GLU A 44 0.07 19.43 6.65
C GLU A 44 1.57 19.47 6.31
N GLU A 45 2.35 20.19 7.09
CA GLU A 45 3.79 20.16 6.97
C GLU A 45 4.32 18.77 7.34
N VAL A 46 5.36 18.34 6.61
CA VAL A 46 6.05 17.10 6.96
C VAL A 46 6.79 17.32 8.29
N PRO A 47 6.51 16.52 9.33
CA PRO A 47 7.19 16.65 10.61
C PRO A 47 8.64 16.17 10.50
N ASN A 48 9.40 16.31 11.60
CA ASN A 48 10.65 15.57 11.71
C ASN A 48 10.34 14.07 11.74
N LEU A 49 10.90 13.30 10.79
CA LEU A 49 10.65 11.88 10.64
C LEU A 49 11.72 10.98 11.29
N GLU A 50 12.73 11.54 11.98
CA GLU A 50 13.84 10.76 12.55
C GLU A 50 13.42 9.72 13.61
N TYR A 51 12.23 9.88 14.18
CA TYR A 51 11.64 8.94 15.17
C TYR A 51 10.51 8.12 14.60
N VAL A 52 10.30 8.14 13.29
CA VAL A 52 9.29 7.35 12.58
C VAL A 52 9.97 6.14 11.99
N ASP A 53 9.45 4.93 12.27
CA ASP A 53 10.01 3.68 11.78
C ASP A 53 9.42 3.31 10.41
N ALA A 54 8.17 3.69 10.14
CA ALA A 54 7.52 3.46 8.85
C ALA A 54 6.46 4.52 8.54
N VAL A 55 6.23 4.79 7.25
CA VAL A 55 5.18 5.71 6.79
C VAL A 55 4.17 4.96 5.92
N VAL A 56 2.87 5.16 6.19
CA VAL A 56 1.78 4.65 5.37
C VAL A 56 1.07 5.81 4.68
N LEU A 57 1.22 5.92 3.36
CA LEU A 57 0.58 6.93 2.53
C LEU A 57 -0.73 6.37 1.96
N ILE A 58 -1.86 7.05 2.14
CA ILE A 58 -3.17 6.58 1.68
C ILE A 58 -3.84 7.65 0.82
N GLY A 59 -3.98 7.34 -0.45
CA GLY A 59 -4.43 8.23 -1.50
C GLY A 59 -3.28 8.95 -2.19
N ASN A 60 -3.65 9.84 -3.11
CA ASN A 60 -2.72 10.69 -3.85
C ASN A 60 -3.16 12.15 -3.77
N SER A 61 -2.21 13.06 -3.77
CA SER A 61 -2.44 14.50 -3.74
C SER A 61 -1.31 15.25 -4.43
N SER A 62 -1.50 16.54 -4.68
CA SER A 62 -0.42 17.41 -5.16
C SER A 62 0.78 17.48 -4.18
N GLN A 63 0.59 17.07 -2.94
CA GLN A 63 1.62 17.09 -1.90
C GLN A 63 2.34 15.75 -1.72
N THR A 64 1.87 14.67 -2.35
CA THR A 64 2.44 13.32 -2.18
C THR A 64 3.94 13.30 -2.50
N ASN A 65 4.37 13.94 -3.58
CA ASN A 65 5.79 14.00 -3.95
C ASN A 65 6.66 14.72 -2.89
N ARG A 66 6.10 15.68 -2.17
CA ARG A 66 6.82 16.34 -1.05
C ARG A 66 7.06 15.34 0.08
N TRP A 67 6.05 14.55 0.44
CA TRP A 67 6.19 13.52 1.46
C TRP A 67 7.17 12.43 1.04
N LEU A 68 7.06 11.91 -0.19
CA LEU A 68 7.98 10.90 -0.72
C LEU A 68 9.43 11.39 -0.75
N LYS A 69 9.66 12.67 -1.08
CA LYS A 69 11.00 13.26 -1.07
C LYS A 69 11.63 13.27 0.33
N GLU A 70 10.86 13.63 1.36
CA GLU A 70 11.37 13.64 2.73
C GLU A 70 11.57 12.21 3.29
N ILE A 71 10.66 11.28 2.98
CA ILE A 71 10.78 9.86 3.33
C ILE A 71 12.07 9.28 2.73
N ASN A 72 12.30 9.49 1.44
CA ASN A 72 13.51 9.00 0.75
C ASN A 72 14.78 9.68 1.27
N ARG A 73 14.72 10.95 1.69
CA ARG A 73 15.89 11.66 2.25
C ARG A 73 16.39 11.05 3.56
N ILE A 74 15.49 10.48 4.35
CA ILE A 74 15.79 9.89 5.66
C ILE A 74 15.93 8.38 5.58
N ASP A 75 15.59 7.78 4.42
CA ASP A 75 15.68 6.35 4.17
C ASP A 75 14.75 5.51 5.06
N ILE A 76 13.51 5.97 5.22
CA ILE A 76 12.46 5.28 5.98
C ILE A 76 11.64 4.39 5.05
N GLY A 77 11.31 3.18 5.50
CA GLY A 77 10.38 2.29 4.82
C GLY A 77 8.97 2.89 4.70
N PHE A 78 8.29 2.62 3.57
CA PHE A 78 6.92 3.10 3.40
C PHE A 78 6.02 2.15 2.62
N LEU A 79 4.72 2.24 2.90
CA LEU A 79 3.66 1.66 2.08
C LEU A 79 2.82 2.79 1.50
N TRP A 80 2.58 2.73 0.18
CA TRP A 80 1.74 3.71 -0.49
C TRP A 80 0.54 3.05 -1.17
N PHE A 81 -0.65 3.34 -0.69
CA PHE A 81 -1.93 2.97 -1.30
C PHE A 81 -2.40 4.14 -2.14
N THR A 82 -2.29 4.04 -3.46
CA THR A 82 -2.39 5.21 -4.34
C THR A 82 -3.79 5.78 -4.49
N GLY A 83 -4.83 4.95 -4.34
CA GLY A 83 -6.19 5.31 -4.76
C GLY A 83 -6.33 5.33 -6.29
N VAL A 84 -7.42 5.89 -6.79
CA VAL A 84 -7.72 6.02 -8.23
C VAL A 84 -7.52 7.44 -8.75
N ASP A 85 -7.38 8.42 -7.88
CA ASP A 85 -7.27 9.83 -8.26
C ASP A 85 -5.82 10.27 -8.44
N GLY A 86 -5.62 11.19 -9.37
CA GLY A 86 -4.39 11.96 -9.49
C GLY A 86 -3.43 11.50 -10.57
N VAL A 87 -2.34 12.23 -10.66
CA VAL A 87 -1.22 11.97 -11.57
C VAL A 87 -0.08 11.36 -10.77
N PHE A 88 0.34 10.18 -11.18
CA PHE A 88 1.48 9.51 -10.58
C PHE A 88 2.72 9.78 -11.44
N LYS A 89 3.61 10.60 -10.93
CA LYS A 89 4.89 10.87 -11.57
C LYS A 89 5.93 11.11 -10.50
N ASN A 90 6.66 10.05 -10.19
CA ASN A 90 7.83 10.09 -9.31
C ASN A 90 8.95 9.22 -9.90
N ASP A 91 10.05 9.10 -9.19
CA ASP A 91 11.27 8.46 -9.70
C ASP A 91 11.10 6.96 -9.96
N PHE A 92 10.21 6.28 -9.22
CA PHE A 92 10.00 4.84 -9.33
C PHE A 92 8.69 4.44 -10.05
N LEU A 93 7.68 5.31 -10.08
CA LEU A 93 6.39 5.02 -10.68
C LEU A 93 5.86 6.19 -11.50
N GLN A 94 5.51 5.92 -12.77
CA GLN A 94 4.83 6.87 -13.64
C GLN A 94 3.54 6.24 -14.17
N PHE A 95 2.50 7.02 -14.22
CA PHE A 95 1.22 6.63 -14.78
C PHE A 95 0.72 7.65 -15.78
N VAL A 96 0.30 7.17 -16.93
CA VAL A 96 -0.36 7.96 -17.98
C VAL A 96 -1.80 7.50 -18.07
N ARG A 97 -2.72 8.32 -17.57
CA ARG A 97 -4.15 8.08 -17.66
C ARG A 97 -4.60 8.17 -19.12
N LEU A 98 -5.37 7.22 -19.61
CA LEU A 98 -5.87 7.18 -20.97
C LEU A 98 -7.26 7.81 -21.10
N ASP A 99 -8.10 7.66 -20.06
CA ASP A 99 -9.39 8.34 -19.94
C ASP A 99 -9.78 8.50 -18.47
N GLU A 100 -10.96 9.08 -18.19
CA GLU A 100 -11.45 9.31 -16.82
C GLU A 100 -12.07 8.06 -16.17
N SER A 101 -12.11 6.91 -16.87
CA SER A 101 -12.67 5.68 -16.34
C SER A 101 -11.73 4.98 -15.35
N ASN A 102 -12.32 4.14 -14.53
CA ASN A 102 -11.60 3.20 -13.69
C ASN A 102 -11.98 1.78 -14.10
N ASP A 103 -11.01 0.89 -14.12
CA ASP A 103 -11.24 -0.55 -14.28
C ASP A 103 -11.46 -1.21 -12.92
N ASN A 104 -12.24 -2.29 -12.92
CA ASN A 104 -12.33 -3.19 -11.78
C ASN A 104 -11.52 -4.45 -12.09
N VAL A 105 -10.48 -4.68 -11.30
CA VAL A 105 -9.54 -5.79 -11.50
C VAL A 105 -9.56 -6.74 -10.31
N SER A 106 -9.46 -8.03 -10.59
CA SER A 106 -9.21 -9.03 -9.56
C SER A 106 -7.71 -9.15 -9.30
N VAL A 107 -7.36 -9.51 -8.07
CA VAL A 107 -5.97 -9.77 -7.69
C VAL A 107 -5.51 -11.10 -8.28
N MET A 108 -4.26 -11.15 -8.68
CA MET A 108 -3.55 -12.37 -9.05
C MET A 108 -2.16 -12.31 -8.41
N VAL A 109 -1.87 -13.26 -7.53
CA VAL A 109 -0.56 -13.36 -6.89
C VAL A 109 0.50 -13.70 -7.93
N ASP A 110 1.62 -13.02 -7.89
CA ASP A 110 2.78 -13.37 -8.72
C ASP A 110 3.54 -14.53 -8.06
N GLU A 111 3.52 -15.71 -8.71
CA GLU A 111 4.15 -16.93 -8.18
C GLU A 111 5.68 -16.84 -8.07
N SER A 112 6.30 -15.87 -8.73
CA SER A 112 7.74 -15.64 -8.64
C SER A 112 8.17 -14.82 -7.43
N PHE A 113 7.21 -14.20 -6.73
CA PHE A 113 7.50 -13.39 -5.55
C PHE A 113 7.73 -14.28 -4.33
N ASP A 114 8.87 -14.09 -3.65
CA ASP A 114 9.30 -14.86 -2.48
C ASP A 114 9.68 -13.99 -1.25
N GLY A 115 9.41 -12.68 -1.30
CA GLY A 115 9.81 -11.74 -0.26
C GLY A 115 9.10 -11.94 1.09
N PHE A 116 7.85 -12.45 1.08
CA PHE A 116 7.07 -12.80 2.28
C PHE A 116 5.96 -13.79 1.93
N ASP A 117 5.36 -14.40 2.97
CA ASP A 117 4.33 -15.45 2.79
C ASP A 117 3.00 -14.87 2.28
N LEU A 118 2.56 -15.36 1.12
CA LEU A 118 1.28 -15.00 0.49
C LEU A 118 0.27 -16.15 0.49
N SER A 119 0.54 -17.24 1.24
CA SER A 119 -0.28 -18.45 1.22
C SER A 119 -1.75 -18.21 1.55
N GLU A 120 -2.05 -17.28 2.46
CA GLU A 120 -3.42 -16.93 2.82
C GLU A 120 -4.13 -16.17 1.68
N VAL A 121 -3.45 -15.22 1.03
CA VAL A 121 -4.02 -14.50 -0.12
C VAL A 121 -4.28 -15.47 -1.27
N LEU A 122 -3.35 -16.40 -1.55
CA LEU A 122 -3.49 -17.43 -2.58
C LEU A 122 -4.75 -18.29 -2.40
N LYS A 123 -5.11 -18.64 -1.16
CA LYS A 123 -6.31 -19.44 -0.88
C LYS A 123 -7.60 -18.73 -1.27
N PHE A 124 -7.64 -17.42 -1.18
CA PHE A 124 -8.86 -16.63 -1.31
C PHE A 124 -8.86 -15.67 -2.51
N GLN A 125 -7.77 -15.58 -3.29
CA GLN A 125 -7.61 -14.56 -4.32
C GLN A 125 -8.78 -14.48 -5.32
N ASP A 126 -9.35 -15.63 -5.73
CA ASP A 126 -10.49 -15.68 -6.65
C ASP A 126 -11.83 -15.26 -6.02
N GLN A 127 -11.88 -15.13 -4.69
CA GLN A 127 -13.06 -14.72 -3.92
C GLN A 127 -12.96 -13.26 -3.48
N LEU A 128 -11.77 -12.66 -3.53
CA LEU A 128 -11.57 -11.27 -3.12
C LEU A 128 -12.35 -10.32 -4.03
N PRO A 129 -13.06 -9.35 -3.45
CA PRO A 129 -13.72 -8.30 -4.23
C PRO A 129 -12.73 -7.54 -5.12
N PRO A 130 -13.13 -7.16 -6.33
CA PRO A 130 -12.25 -6.45 -7.24
C PRO A 130 -11.85 -5.08 -6.70
N ILE A 131 -10.65 -4.65 -7.08
CA ILE A 131 -10.06 -3.34 -6.79
C ILE A 131 -10.35 -2.41 -7.96
N ALA A 132 -10.75 -1.18 -7.67
CA ALA A 132 -10.86 -0.12 -8.66
C ALA A 132 -9.48 0.48 -8.91
N ILE A 133 -9.06 0.53 -10.17
CA ILE A 133 -7.80 1.14 -10.59
C ILE A 133 -8.05 2.18 -11.68
N PRO A 134 -7.21 3.22 -11.80
CA PRO A 134 -7.33 4.16 -12.91
C PRO A 134 -6.95 3.49 -14.24
N PHE A 135 -7.74 3.73 -15.29
CA PHE A 135 -7.46 3.19 -16.61
C PHE A 135 -6.29 3.93 -17.28
N GLY A 136 -5.23 3.18 -17.61
CA GLY A 136 -4.04 3.81 -18.20
C GLY A 136 -2.83 2.91 -18.30
N LYS A 137 -1.68 3.55 -18.58
CA LYS A 137 -0.39 2.86 -18.72
C LYS A 137 0.51 3.17 -17.55
N TRP A 138 1.02 2.11 -16.94
CA TRP A 138 1.99 2.17 -15.87
C TRP A 138 3.40 1.96 -16.41
N LYS A 139 4.33 2.77 -15.94
CA LYS A 139 5.76 2.59 -16.16
C LYS A 139 6.45 2.53 -14.81
N ILE A 140 7.10 1.41 -14.55
CA ILE A 140 7.90 1.16 -13.37
C ILE A 140 9.35 1.48 -13.73
N ASN A 141 10.03 2.24 -12.88
CA ASN A 141 11.45 2.53 -13.01
C ASN A 141 12.17 1.90 -11.80
N GLY A 142 13.32 1.30 -12.05
CA GLY A 142 14.11 0.65 -10.98
C GLY A 142 13.75 -0.82 -10.77
N GLU A 143 14.37 -1.40 -9.74
CA GLU A 143 14.21 -2.80 -9.38
C GLU A 143 13.04 -2.93 -8.38
N MET A 144 11.87 -3.26 -8.90
CA MET A 144 10.68 -3.55 -8.11
C MET A 144 10.15 -4.93 -8.47
N GLU A 145 9.80 -5.70 -7.47
CA GLU A 145 9.14 -6.98 -7.62
C GLU A 145 7.63 -6.79 -7.64
N THR A 146 6.94 -7.54 -8.48
CA THR A 146 5.49 -7.57 -8.48
C THR A 146 5.00 -8.60 -7.49
N VAL A 147 4.22 -8.16 -6.51
CA VAL A 147 3.56 -9.04 -5.54
C VAL A 147 2.21 -9.52 -6.07
N PHE A 148 1.43 -8.56 -6.60
CA PHE A 148 0.15 -8.86 -7.25
C PHE A 148 0.10 -8.25 -8.64
N ASN A 149 -0.41 -9.03 -9.58
CA ASN A 149 -0.79 -8.61 -10.92
C ASN A 149 -2.30 -8.35 -11.02
N GLN A 150 -2.70 -7.65 -12.07
CA GLN A 150 -4.09 -7.37 -12.39
C GLN A 150 -4.68 -8.50 -13.26
N LYS A 151 -5.87 -9.01 -12.89
CA LYS A 151 -6.70 -9.86 -13.74
C LYS A 151 -7.91 -9.04 -14.20
N ILE A 152 -7.95 -8.71 -15.49
CA ILE A 152 -8.92 -7.79 -16.10
C ILE A 152 -9.95 -8.59 -16.89
N GLY A 153 -11.24 -8.54 -16.51
CA GLY A 153 -12.29 -9.28 -17.20
C GLY A 153 -12.04 -10.78 -17.27
N GLY A 154 -11.36 -11.35 -16.28
CA GLY A 154 -10.97 -12.76 -16.23
C GLY A 154 -9.68 -13.09 -16.98
N VAL A 155 -9.06 -12.12 -17.66
CA VAL A 155 -7.78 -12.28 -18.36
C VAL A 155 -6.63 -11.90 -17.46
N GLU A 156 -5.66 -12.79 -17.32
CA GLU A 156 -4.43 -12.56 -16.58
C GLU A 156 -3.53 -11.61 -17.35
N THR A 157 -2.95 -10.64 -16.64
CA THR A 157 -2.04 -9.64 -17.24
C THR A 157 -0.75 -9.54 -16.42
N SER A 158 0.27 -8.93 -17.00
CA SER A 158 1.50 -8.54 -16.31
C SER A 158 1.43 -7.09 -15.78
N TYR A 159 0.25 -6.48 -15.72
CA TYR A 159 0.11 -5.16 -15.13
C TYR A 159 0.13 -5.26 -13.61
N PRO A 160 0.98 -4.47 -12.94
CA PRO A 160 1.13 -4.57 -11.50
C PRO A 160 -0.08 -4.02 -10.76
N LEU A 161 -0.47 -4.67 -9.67
CA LEU A 161 -1.44 -4.17 -8.69
C LEU A 161 -0.75 -3.83 -7.37
N PHE A 162 0.20 -4.66 -6.94
CA PHE A 162 1.05 -4.38 -5.79
C PHE A 162 2.51 -4.61 -6.17
N LEU A 163 3.33 -3.60 -5.92
CA LEU A 163 4.76 -3.58 -6.15
C LEU A 163 5.49 -3.49 -4.82
N PHE A 164 6.61 -4.19 -4.73
CA PHE A 164 7.47 -4.20 -3.57
C PHE A 164 8.93 -3.98 -3.99
N SER A 165 9.71 -3.32 -3.17
CA SER A 165 11.14 -3.15 -3.36
C SER A 165 11.86 -3.22 -2.03
N ASN A 166 13.01 -3.89 -2.05
CA ASN A 166 13.96 -3.90 -0.95
C ASN A 166 15.35 -3.56 -1.52
N TYR A 167 15.51 -2.30 -1.89
CA TYR A 167 16.73 -1.83 -2.57
C TYR A 167 17.56 -0.95 -1.65
N ASN A 168 18.86 -1.26 -1.50
CA ASN A 168 19.81 -0.55 -0.64
C ASN A 168 19.38 -0.43 0.83
N GLY A 169 18.59 -1.38 1.34
CA GLY A 169 18.08 -1.36 2.71
C GLY A 169 16.81 -0.54 2.89
N ASN A 170 16.33 0.15 1.86
CA ASN A 170 15.06 0.86 1.89
C ASN A 170 13.94 -0.06 1.40
N THR A 171 13.01 -0.38 2.30
CA THR A 171 11.87 -1.25 1.99
C THR A 171 10.64 -0.40 1.73
N PHE A 172 10.03 -0.58 0.55
CA PHE A 172 8.78 0.10 0.28
C PHE A 172 7.83 -0.73 -0.59
N GLY A 173 6.53 -0.48 -0.43
CA GLY A 173 5.48 -1.10 -1.21
C GLY A 173 4.55 -0.05 -1.82
N VAL A 174 4.01 -0.34 -3.02
CA VAL A 174 3.03 0.51 -3.69
C VAL A 174 1.85 -0.33 -4.14
N PHE A 175 0.70 -0.13 -3.52
CA PHE A 175 -0.56 -0.73 -3.91
C PHE A 175 -1.35 0.24 -4.79
N ILE A 176 -1.71 -0.20 -6.00
CA ILE A 176 -2.37 0.62 -7.02
C ILE A 176 -3.88 0.44 -6.91
N GLY A 177 -4.61 1.54 -6.74
CA GLY A 177 -6.06 1.52 -6.72
C GLY A 177 -6.70 1.70 -5.35
N GLU A 178 -8.02 1.49 -5.30
CA GLU A 178 -8.84 1.62 -4.10
C GLU A 178 -9.88 0.50 -4.00
N GLY A 179 -10.38 0.25 -2.78
CA GLY A 179 -11.42 -0.76 -2.54
C GLY A 179 -11.01 -1.87 -1.61
N LEU A 180 -9.81 -1.78 -0.98
CA LEU A 180 -9.34 -2.73 0.03
C LEU A 180 -10.31 -2.87 1.22
N TRP A 181 -11.10 -1.83 1.50
CA TRP A 181 -12.12 -1.90 2.54
C TRP A 181 -13.10 -3.07 2.35
N ARG A 182 -13.33 -3.49 1.10
CA ARG A 182 -14.18 -4.65 0.80
C ARG A 182 -13.54 -5.97 1.22
N TRP A 183 -12.20 -6.05 1.19
CA TRP A 183 -11.46 -7.23 1.64
C TRP A 183 -11.57 -7.39 3.16
N GLY A 184 -11.63 -6.29 3.92
CA GLY A 184 -11.82 -6.33 5.36
C GLY A 184 -13.15 -6.95 5.80
N PHE A 185 -14.17 -7.00 4.95
CA PHE A 185 -15.41 -7.73 5.25
C PHE A 185 -15.29 -9.24 5.06
N PHE A 186 -14.36 -9.70 4.23
CA PHE A 186 -14.08 -11.11 4.06
C PHE A 186 -13.48 -11.75 5.32
N GLN A 187 -12.71 -10.98 6.08
CA GLN A 187 -12.05 -11.43 7.31
C GLN A 187 -13.02 -11.73 8.46
N ASN A 188 -14.22 -11.14 8.45
CA ASN A 188 -15.14 -11.26 9.58
C ASN A 188 -15.84 -12.62 9.68
N ASN A 189 -15.66 -13.52 8.71
CA ASN A 189 -16.39 -14.78 8.74
C ASN A 189 -15.59 -15.99 9.22
N ASP A 190 -14.25 -16.05 9.13
CA ASP A 190 -13.50 -17.19 9.70
C ASP A 190 -11.98 -17.00 9.94
N ASP A 191 -11.28 -16.00 9.33
CA ASP A 191 -9.83 -15.83 9.51
C ASP A 191 -9.41 -14.36 9.64
N LYS A 192 -8.65 -14.04 10.69
CA LYS A 192 -8.33 -12.66 11.10
C LYS A 192 -7.12 -12.01 10.41
N ASP A 193 -6.42 -12.67 9.48
CA ASP A 193 -5.05 -12.29 9.13
C ASP A 193 -4.79 -11.84 7.68
N LEU A 194 -5.84 -11.71 6.82
CA LEU A 194 -5.67 -11.37 5.39
C LEU A 194 -5.12 -9.94 5.09
N LEU A 195 -5.13 -9.03 6.06
CA LEU A 195 -4.63 -7.66 5.89
C LEU A 195 -3.31 -7.37 6.62
N LEU A 196 -2.74 -8.35 7.32
CA LEU A 196 -1.43 -8.26 7.96
C LEU A 196 -0.35 -8.80 6.99
N ILE A 197 -0.25 -8.22 5.80
CA ILE A 197 0.87 -8.47 4.88
C ILE A 197 1.97 -7.47 5.17
#